data_1b23bb7ce8ddf8cf855db2a40ef28553
#
_entry.id   1b23bb7ce8ddf8cf855db2a40ef28553
#
_cell.length_a   1.000
_cell.length_b   1.000
_cell.length_c   1.000
_cell.angle_alpha   90.00
_cell.angle_beta   90.00
_cell.angle_gamma   90.00
#
_symmetry.space_group_name_H-M   'P 1'
#
loop_
_entity.id
_entity.type
_entity.pdbx_description
1 polymer ?
#
loop_
_entity_poly.entity_id
_entity_poly.type
_entity_poly.pdbx_seq_one_letter_code
_entity_poly.pdbx_strand_id
1 'polypeptide(L)'
;MTPVVALQNYGLVRIGRIELSDDLIFSIIFELDEAKAWKKSIYAFVVGGEIKRIGSSNYYLRDRFRKWNHDVTNALHGKKSDTPSWEAEEWRKCLQTHKSGEVYARVAWYAAIEILSKSTTG
;
A
#
# COMPACT_ATOMS: atom_id res chain seq x y z
N MET A 1 -8.03 -20.21 -0.89
CA MET A 1 -7.24 -19.30 -0.06
C MET A 1 -7.59 -17.86 -0.43
N THR A 2 -7.92 -17.04 0.55
CA THR A 2 -8.19 -15.63 0.29
C THR A 2 -6.88 -14.87 0.06
N PRO A 3 -6.89 -13.72 -0.64
CA PRO A 3 -5.69 -12.91 -0.80
C PRO A 3 -5.05 -12.49 0.53
N VAL A 4 -5.87 -12.15 1.54
CA VAL A 4 -5.36 -11.79 2.87
C VAL A 4 -4.64 -12.97 3.53
N VAL A 5 -5.20 -14.17 3.47
CA VAL A 5 -4.55 -15.36 4.01
C VAL A 5 -3.22 -15.63 3.29
N ALA A 6 -3.17 -15.42 1.98
CA ALA A 6 -1.92 -15.55 1.23
C ALA A 6 -0.85 -14.57 1.72
N LEU A 7 -1.21 -13.31 1.96
CA LEU A 7 -0.28 -12.32 2.51
C LEU A 7 0.22 -12.74 3.88
N GLN A 8 -0.67 -13.20 4.75
CA GLN A 8 -0.32 -13.66 6.10
C GLN A 8 0.62 -14.88 6.05
N ASN A 9 0.41 -15.79 5.11
CA ASN A 9 1.29 -16.94 4.93
C ASN A 9 2.71 -16.53 4.50
N TYR A 10 2.86 -15.40 3.82
CA TYR A 10 4.16 -14.82 3.50
C TYR A 10 4.71 -13.93 4.62
N GLY A 11 4.04 -13.91 5.77
CA GLY A 11 4.52 -13.19 6.94
C GLY A 11 4.14 -11.71 6.99
N LEU A 12 3.31 -11.22 6.05
CA LEU A 12 2.82 -9.86 6.15
C LEU A 12 1.78 -9.78 7.25
N VAL A 13 1.83 -8.70 8.02
CA VAL A 13 0.87 -8.42 9.08
C VAL A 13 0.15 -7.12 8.78
N ARG A 14 -1.06 -6.97 9.31
CA ARG A 14 -1.80 -5.73 9.16
C ARG A 14 -1.10 -4.62 9.94
N ILE A 15 -0.79 -3.52 9.27
CA ILE A 15 -0.08 -2.38 9.88
C ILE A 15 -0.89 -1.10 9.81
N GLY A 16 -1.98 -1.06 9.07
CA GLY A 16 -2.74 0.15 8.92
C GLY A 16 -3.98 0.00 8.05
N ARG A 17 -4.57 1.13 7.76
CA ARG A 17 -5.77 1.23 6.93
C ARG A 17 -5.63 2.35 5.91
N ILE A 18 -6.47 2.30 4.90
CA ILE A 18 -6.54 3.32 3.85
C ILE A 18 -7.92 3.96 3.92
N GLU A 19 -7.98 5.28 3.90
CA GLU A 19 -9.23 6.03 3.91
C GLU A 19 -9.23 7.09 2.83
N LEU A 20 -10.41 7.40 2.32
CA LEU A 20 -10.62 8.51 1.41
C LEU A 20 -11.72 9.40 2.01
N SER A 21 -11.40 10.67 2.26
CA SER A 21 -12.36 11.63 2.79
C SER A 21 -13.33 12.09 1.70
N ASP A 22 -14.41 12.75 2.12
CA ASP A 22 -15.36 13.35 1.18
C ASP A 22 -14.71 14.43 0.31
N ASP A 23 -13.65 15.07 0.84
CA ASP A 23 -12.85 16.05 0.12
C ASP A 23 -11.79 15.43 -0.79
N LEU A 24 -11.83 14.11 -0.98
CA LEU A 24 -10.90 13.36 -1.81
C LEU A 24 -9.44 13.44 -1.30
N ILE A 25 -9.25 13.37 0.01
CA ILE A 25 -7.94 13.23 0.62
C ILE A 25 -7.69 11.74 0.87
N PHE A 26 -6.70 11.19 0.17
CA PHE A 26 -6.27 9.81 0.33
C PHE A 26 -5.29 9.73 1.48
N SER A 27 -5.55 8.85 2.45
CA SER A 27 -4.72 8.73 3.65
C SER A 27 -4.45 7.27 3.99
N ILE A 28 -3.18 6.94 4.16
CA ILE A 28 -2.74 5.68 4.74
C ILE A 28 -2.44 5.98 6.22
N ILE A 29 -3.13 5.29 7.11
CA ILE A 29 -3.07 5.53 8.54
C ILE A 29 -2.44 4.32 9.22
N PHE A 30 -1.33 4.53 9.93
CA PHE A 30 -0.68 3.45 10.67
C PHE A 30 -1.49 3.08 11.90
N GLU A 31 -1.74 1.78 12.06
CA GLU A 31 -2.34 1.19 13.26
C GLU A 31 -1.26 0.53 14.12
N LEU A 32 -0.15 0.12 13.50
CA LEU A 32 1.03 -0.41 14.18
C LEU A 32 2.13 0.64 14.10
N ASP A 33 2.34 1.36 15.19
CA ASP A 33 3.23 2.53 15.20
C ASP A 33 4.68 2.19 14.82
N GLU A 34 5.18 1.06 15.29
CA GLU A 34 6.56 0.63 14.99
C GLU A 34 6.82 0.46 13.49
N ALA A 35 5.79 0.15 12.70
CA ALA A 35 5.94 -0.05 11.26
C ALA A 35 6.35 1.23 10.52
N LYS A 36 6.12 2.40 11.10
CA LYS A 36 6.55 3.69 10.53
C LYS A 36 8.06 3.72 10.25
N ALA A 37 8.84 3.05 11.08
CA ALA A 37 10.30 3.04 11.01
C ALA A 37 10.86 1.82 10.27
N TRP A 38 10.03 0.97 9.72
CA TRP A 38 10.51 -0.19 8.97
C TRP A 38 11.15 0.26 7.65
N LYS A 39 12.32 -0.31 7.37
CA LYS A 39 13.03 -0.17 6.09
C LYS A 39 13.10 -1.53 5.41
N LYS A 40 13.40 -1.53 4.11
CA LYS A 40 13.52 -2.77 3.32
C LYS A 40 12.31 -3.65 3.54
N SER A 41 11.14 -3.07 3.27
CA SER A 41 9.86 -3.68 3.55
C SER A 41 9.11 -4.00 2.27
N ILE A 42 8.25 -5.02 2.35
CA ILE A 42 7.27 -5.34 1.33
C ILE A 42 5.91 -4.96 1.93
N TYR A 43 5.08 -4.30 1.14
CA TYR A 43 3.75 -3.91 1.58
C TYR A 43 2.69 -4.25 0.54
N ALA A 44 1.46 -4.41 0.99
CA ALA A 44 0.32 -4.68 0.13
C ALA A 44 -0.88 -3.84 0.58
N PHE A 45 -1.58 -3.27 -0.39
CA PHE A 45 -2.83 -2.56 -0.18
C PHE A 45 -3.99 -3.46 -0.59
N VAL A 46 -4.95 -3.62 0.30
CA VAL A 46 -6.10 -4.50 0.12
C VAL A 46 -7.39 -3.68 0.27
N VAL A 47 -8.29 -3.79 -0.69
CA VAL A 47 -9.61 -3.14 -0.62
C VAL A 47 -10.65 -4.16 -1.06
N GLY A 48 -11.70 -4.32 -0.24
CA GLY A 48 -12.75 -5.28 -0.54
C GLY A 48 -12.26 -6.72 -0.61
N GLY A 49 -11.23 -7.06 0.16
CA GLY A 49 -10.65 -8.40 0.17
C GLY A 49 -9.72 -8.71 -1.01
N GLU A 50 -9.49 -7.75 -1.90
CA GLU A 50 -8.62 -7.92 -3.07
C GLU A 50 -7.33 -7.12 -2.91
N ILE A 51 -6.20 -7.72 -3.32
CA ILE A 51 -4.92 -7.02 -3.36
C ILE A 51 -4.94 -6.05 -4.53
N LYS A 52 -4.83 -4.74 -4.23
CA LYS A 52 -4.82 -3.70 -5.25
C LYS A 52 -3.41 -3.29 -5.66
N ARG A 53 -2.46 -3.40 -4.75
CA ARG A 53 -1.06 -3.02 -5.01
C ARG A 53 -0.14 -3.80 -4.10
N ILE A 54 0.99 -4.24 -4.66
CA ILE A 54 2.12 -4.77 -3.89
C ILE A 54 3.32 -3.89 -4.24
N GLY A 55 4.04 -3.46 -3.23
CA GLY A 55 5.21 -2.64 -3.43
C GLY A 55 6.31 -2.96 -2.44
N SER A 56 7.44 -2.30 -2.62
CA SER A 56 8.57 -2.41 -1.71
C SER A 56 9.16 -1.03 -1.44
N SER A 57 9.85 -0.91 -0.33
CA SER A 57 10.51 0.34 0.04
C SER A 57 11.84 0.05 0.71
N ASN A 58 12.90 0.71 0.26
CA ASN A 58 14.20 0.67 0.92
C ASN A 58 14.28 1.66 2.09
N TYR A 59 13.39 2.65 2.11
CA TYR A 59 13.34 3.70 3.11
C TYR A 59 12.25 3.43 4.13
N TYR A 60 12.08 4.32 5.10
CA TYR A 60 11.03 4.22 6.10
C TYR A 60 9.66 4.16 5.44
N LEU A 61 8.79 3.26 5.91
CA LEU A 61 7.44 3.15 5.38
C LEU A 61 6.64 4.44 5.57
N ARG A 62 6.87 5.19 6.66
CA ARG A 62 6.20 6.48 6.86
C ARG A 62 6.45 7.44 5.69
N ASP A 63 7.66 7.48 5.15
CA ASP A 63 8.00 8.36 4.05
C ASP A 63 7.42 7.86 2.73
N ARG A 64 7.47 6.54 2.53
CA ARG A 64 6.87 5.91 1.34
C ARG A 64 5.36 6.13 1.30
N PHE A 65 4.68 5.96 2.42
CA PHE A 65 3.22 6.14 2.48
C PHE A 65 2.82 7.61 2.43
N ARG A 66 3.66 8.51 2.94
CA ARG A 66 3.45 9.96 2.75
C ARG A 66 3.45 10.33 1.27
N LYS A 67 4.35 9.73 0.49
CA LYS A 67 4.39 9.95 -0.96
C LYS A 67 3.11 9.41 -1.63
N TRP A 68 2.64 8.22 -1.24
CA TRP A 68 1.37 7.69 -1.73
C TRP A 68 0.21 8.64 -1.43
N ASN A 69 0.11 9.12 -0.19
CA ASN A 69 -0.94 10.04 0.23
C ASN A 69 -0.93 11.31 -0.62
N HIS A 70 0.26 11.89 -0.81
CA HIS A 70 0.45 13.11 -1.57
C HIS A 70 0.09 12.91 -3.06
N ASP A 71 0.62 11.87 -3.67
CA ASP A 71 0.48 11.65 -5.10
C ASP A 71 -0.97 11.31 -5.49
N VAL A 72 -1.62 10.40 -4.76
CA VAL A 72 -3.01 10.04 -5.05
C VAL A 72 -3.93 11.25 -4.83
N THR A 73 -3.76 11.96 -3.72
CA THR A 73 -4.55 13.15 -3.42
C THR A 73 -4.39 14.20 -4.51
N ASN A 74 -3.16 14.50 -4.92
CA ASN A 74 -2.91 15.48 -5.97
C ASN A 74 -3.54 15.07 -7.29
N ALA A 75 -3.42 13.81 -7.67
CA ALA A 75 -4.03 13.32 -8.91
C ALA A 75 -5.56 13.44 -8.87
N LEU A 76 -6.18 13.16 -7.73
CA LEU A 76 -7.63 13.31 -7.57
C LEU A 76 -8.08 14.77 -7.65
N HIS A 77 -7.21 15.71 -7.29
CA HIS A 77 -7.51 17.15 -7.34
C HIS A 77 -7.05 17.81 -8.65
N GLY A 78 -6.63 17.00 -9.65
CA GLY A 78 -6.18 17.52 -10.93
C GLY A 78 -4.84 18.22 -10.90
N LYS A 79 -4.05 17.99 -9.84
CA LYS A 79 -2.72 18.58 -9.68
C LYS A 79 -1.64 17.64 -10.21
N LYS A 80 -0.44 18.18 -10.47
CA LYS A 80 0.69 17.39 -10.91
C LYS A 80 1.02 16.29 -9.90
N SER A 81 1.18 15.06 -10.38
CA SER A 81 1.40 13.90 -9.53
C SER A 81 2.12 12.80 -10.30
N ASP A 82 2.92 12.00 -9.58
CA ASP A 82 3.51 10.79 -10.14
C ASP A 82 2.50 9.65 -10.29
N THR A 83 1.36 9.74 -9.61
CA THR A 83 0.25 8.79 -9.80
C THR A 83 -0.58 9.23 -11.01
N PRO A 84 -0.75 8.36 -12.03
CA PRO A 84 -1.61 8.68 -13.16
C PRO A 84 -3.05 8.90 -12.72
N SER A 85 -3.77 9.77 -13.43
CA SER A 85 -5.16 10.07 -13.10
C SER A 85 -6.06 8.83 -13.13
N TRP A 86 -5.82 7.90 -14.05
CA TRP A 86 -6.62 6.67 -14.12
C TRP A 86 -6.44 5.79 -12.89
N GLU A 87 -5.22 5.72 -12.34
CA GLU A 87 -4.94 4.96 -11.11
C GLU A 87 -5.61 5.61 -9.91
N ALA A 88 -5.50 6.94 -9.80
CA ALA A 88 -6.18 7.68 -8.72
C ALA A 88 -7.70 7.48 -8.79
N GLU A 89 -8.28 7.47 -9.97
CA GLU A 89 -9.72 7.21 -10.16
C GLU A 89 -10.11 5.80 -9.73
N GLU A 90 -9.26 4.81 -9.97
CA GLU A 90 -9.50 3.45 -9.48
C GLU A 90 -9.48 3.40 -7.94
N TRP A 91 -8.56 4.11 -7.30
CA TRP A 91 -8.56 4.25 -5.84
C TRP A 91 -9.84 4.89 -5.33
N ARG A 92 -10.29 5.96 -5.99
CA ARG A 92 -11.53 6.63 -5.61
C ARG A 92 -12.72 5.67 -5.68
N LYS A 93 -12.87 4.96 -6.78
CA LYS A 93 -13.99 4.03 -6.98
C LYS A 93 -14.00 2.92 -5.93
N CYS A 94 -12.87 2.26 -5.71
CA CYS A 94 -12.85 1.13 -4.78
C CYS A 94 -13.04 1.58 -3.33
N LEU A 95 -12.48 2.71 -2.92
CA LEU A 95 -12.63 3.21 -1.56
C LEU A 95 -14.01 3.78 -1.29
N GLN A 96 -14.67 4.37 -2.30
CA GLN A 96 -16.07 4.80 -2.15
C GLN A 96 -17.01 3.61 -2.04
N THR A 97 -16.73 2.52 -2.74
CA THR A 97 -17.53 1.30 -2.69
C THR A 97 -17.36 0.56 -1.36
N HIS A 98 -16.13 0.40 -0.90
CA HIS A 98 -15.79 -0.43 0.27
C HIS A 98 -15.54 0.35 1.56
N LYS A 99 -15.61 1.69 1.52
CA LYS A 99 -15.44 2.62 2.65
C LYS A 99 -14.01 2.76 3.13
N SER A 100 -13.23 1.69 3.18
CA SER A 100 -11.83 1.71 3.62
C SER A 100 -11.06 0.55 3.02
N GLY A 101 -9.74 0.64 3.12
CA GLY A 101 -8.84 -0.45 2.76
C GLY A 101 -7.93 -0.82 3.93
N GLU A 102 -7.14 -1.83 3.71
CA GLU A 102 -6.20 -2.38 4.70
C GLU A 102 -4.78 -2.35 4.15
N VAL A 103 -3.82 -2.20 5.03
CA VAL A 103 -2.39 -2.21 4.67
C VAL A 103 -1.70 -3.33 5.43
N TYR A 104 -1.00 -4.18 4.67
CA TYR A 104 -0.21 -5.29 5.20
C TYR A 104 1.26 -5.04 4.84
N ALA A 105 2.17 -5.43 5.72
CA ALA A 105 3.59 -5.29 5.44
C ALA A 105 4.43 -6.23 6.29
N ARG A 106 5.68 -6.40 5.87
CA ARG A 106 6.72 -7.03 6.65
C ARG A 106 8.07 -6.44 6.27
N VAL A 107 9.01 -6.48 7.19
CA VAL A 107 10.41 -6.21 6.87
C VAL A 107 10.92 -7.39 6.06
N ALA A 108 11.55 -7.13 4.94
CA ALA A 108 12.12 -8.15 4.08
C ALA A 108 13.63 -8.18 4.26
N TRP A 109 14.18 -9.37 4.43
CA TRP A 109 15.61 -9.55 4.43
C TRP A 109 16.13 -9.41 3.00
N TYR A 110 17.34 -8.89 2.84
CA TYR A 110 17.96 -8.76 1.52
C TYR A 110 17.89 -10.05 0.71
N ALA A 111 18.18 -11.18 1.35
CA ALA A 111 18.12 -12.50 0.72
C ALA A 111 16.70 -12.85 0.25
N ALA A 112 15.67 -12.48 1.00
CA ALA A 112 14.28 -12.73 0.61
C ALA A 112 13.90 -11.92 -0.62
N ILE A 113 14.35 -10.67 -0.70
CA ILE A 113 14.11 -9.82 -1.87
C ILE A 113 14.77 -10.42 -3.12
N GLU A 114 16.00 -10.91 -3.01
CA GLU A 114 16.70 -11.57 -4.12
C GLU A 114 15.96 -12.81 -4.60
N ILE A 115 15.50 -13.65 -3.68
CA ILE A 115 14.73 -14.85 -4.02
C ILE A 115 13.47 -14.50 -4.77
N LEU A 116 12.72 -13.49 -4.30
CA LEU A 116 11.50 -13.03 -4.95
C LEU A 116 11.78 -12.48 -6.34
N SER A 117 12.88 -11.72 -6.51
CA SER A 117 13.28 -11.18 -7.81
C SER A 117 13.61 -12.31 -8.80
N LYS A 118 14.33 -13.33 -8.36
CA LYS A 118 14.66 -14.49 -9.20
C LYS A 118 13.40 -15.29 -9.57
N SER A 119 12.46 -15.42 -8.66
CA SER A 119 11.21 -16.12 -8.94
C SER A 119 10.36 -15.41 -10.00
N THR A 120 10.43 -14.09 -10.07
CA THR A 120 9.67 -13.30 -11.05
C THR A 120 10.35 -13.23 -12.41
N THR A 121 11.65 -13.46 -12.47
CA THR A 121 12.43 -13.41 -13.71
C THR A 121 12.69 -14.78 -14.34
N GLY A 122 12.43 -15.80 -13.58
CA GLY A 122 12.63 -17.18 -14.00
C GLY A 122 11.34 -17.79 -14.44
#